data_e2d40c68ec6590172dd3d5d3dce55849
#
_entry.id   e2d40c68ec6590172dd3d5d3dce55849
#
_cell.length_a   1.000
_cell.length_b   1.000
_cell.length_c   1.000
_cell.angle_alpha   90.00
_cell.angle_beta   90.00
_cell.angle_gamma   90.00
#
_symmetry.space_group_name_H-M   'P 1'
#
loop_
_entity.id
_entity.type
_entity.pdbx_description
1 polymer ?
#
loop_
_entity_poly.entity_id
_entity_poly.type
_entity_poly.pdbx_seq_one_letter_code
_entity_poly.pdbx_strand_id
1 'polypeptide(L)'
;MLGYDHQKQHISGQFNNELETLKSDILAMGGLVEAQLTLAMAALLEKNSAKALEVIANDKLVNELERQIDQECARILARRQPAASDLRLVLAVLKINLDLERVGDEAAKIARQAKVIVESSDSGSQFVQLRQLARPVIKTLRQSLDALARSDVALAVQIVREDASLDSLYAEAMQALIKHMQEAPHSISTIVNELWALKALERIGDHASNVGEQVIYMVKGQDVRHLGAGEMPALS
;
A
#
# COMPACT_ATOMS: atom_id res chain seq x y z
N MET A 1 25.69 -36.23 -24.94
CA MET A 1 25.08 -34.91 -25.18
C MET A 1 23.69 -34.71 -24.55
N LEU A 2 23.00 -35.75 -24.09
CA LEU A 2 21.64 -35.67 -23.51
C LEU A 2 21.56 -35.16 -22.05
N GLY A 3 22.66 -35.12 -21.31
CA GLY A 3 22.63 -34.69 -19.89
C GLY A 3 22.65 -33.18 -19.68
N TYR A 4 23.17 -32.36 -20.57
CA TYR A 4 23.28 -30.91 -20.44
C TYR A 4 21.95 -30.19 -20.71
N ASP A 5 21.08 -30.70 -21.54
CA ASP A 5 19.78 -30.10 -21.85
C ASP A 5 18.77 -30.33 -20.72
N HIS A 6 18.77 -31.50 -20.07
CA HIS A 6 17.93 -31.78 -18.91
C HIS A 6 18.31 -30.92 -17.71
N GLN A 7 19.60 -30.67 -17.46
CA GLN A 7 20.05 -29.82 -16.35
C GLN A 7 19.69 -28.33 -16.57
N LYS A 8 19.78 -27.84 -17.82
CA LYS A 8 19.35 -26.46 -18.14
C LYS A 8 17.84 -26.26 -18.00
N GLN A 9 17.02 -27.25 -18.44
CA GLN A 9 15.57 -27.22 -18.27
C GLN A 9 15.16 -27.27 -16.81
N HIS A 10 15.82 -28.07 -15.95
CA HIS A 10 15.55 -28.09 -14.50
C HIS A 10 15.95 -26.79 -13.81
N ILE A 11 17.07 -26.16 -14.17
CA ILE A 11 17.53 -24.90 -13.62
C ILE A 11 16.57 -23.75 -14.02
N SER A 12 16.14 -23.72 -15.28
CA SER A 12 15.16 -22.75 -15.78
C SER A 12 13.79 -22.93 -15.10
N GLY A 13 13.31 -24.15 -14.93
CA GLY A 13 12.05 -24.45 -14.25
C GLY A 13 12.08 -24.05 -12.77
N GLN A 14 13.20 -24.31 -12.08
CA GLN A 14 13.35 -23.90 -10.68
C GLN A 14 13.39 -22.38 -10.54
N PHE A 15 14.05 -21.66 -11.43
CA PHE A 15 14.10 -20.19 -11.40
C PHE A 15 12.72 -19.57 -11.65
N ASN A 16 11.96 -20.09 -12.62
CA ASN A 16 10.60 -19.64 -12.86
C ASN A 16 9.70 -19.84 -11.62
N ASN A 17 9.83 -20.99 -10.94
CA ASN A 17 9.09 -21.24 -9.70
C ASN A 17 9.48 -20.24 -8.59
N GLU A 18 10.76 -19.88 -8.45
CA GLU A 18 11.21 -18.88 -7.49
C GLU A 18 10.57 -17.52 -7.79
N LEU A 19 10.48 -17.10 -9.07
CA LEU A 19 9.83 -15.83 -9.43
C LEU A 19 8.30 -15.87 -9.21
N GLU A 20 7.64 -16.99 -9.50
CA GLU A 20 6.20 -17.14 -9.23
C GLU A 20 5.89 -17.17 -7.72
N THR A 21 6.75 -17.80 -6.91
CA THR A 21 6.64 -17.74 -5.45
C THR A 21 6.78 -16.31 -4.96
N LEU A 22 7.79 -15.59 -5.43
CA LEU A 22 8.01 -14.18 -5.07
C LEU A 22 6.79 -13.29 -5.40
N LYS A 23 6.16 -13.51 -6.57
CA LYS A 23 4.91 -12.81 -6.94
C LYS A 23 3.76 -13.18 -6.00
N SER A 24 3.63 -14.45 -5.64
CA SER A 24 2.60 -14.91 -4.71
C SER A 24 2.77 -14.29 -3.33
N ASP A 25 3.99 -14.22 -2.83
CA ASP A 25 4.30 -13.69 -1.51
C ASP A 25 4.01 -12.18 -1.41
N ILE A 26 4.40 -11.40 -2.44
CA ILE A 26 4.10 -9.95 -2.45
C ILE A 26 2.59 -9.68 -2.55
N LEU A 27 1.83 -10.49 -3.28
CA LEU A 27 0.38 -10.38 -3.36
C LEU A 27 -0.29 -10.81 -2.05
N ALA A 28 0.23 -11.82 -1.37
CA ALA A 28 -0.24 -12.22 -0.05
C ALA A 28 -0.03 -11.11 0.99
N MET A 29 1.13 -10.44 0.98
CA MET A 29 1.39 -9.26 1.80
C MET A 29 0.43 -8.12 1.46
N GLY A 30 0.17 -7.87 0.17
CA GLY A 30 -0.82 -6.90 -0.29
C GLY A 30 -2.21 -7.16 0.28
N GLY A 31 -2.69 -8.40 0.21
CA GLY A 31 -3.97 -8.79 0.80
C GLY A 31 -4.03 -8.60 2.32
N LEU A 32 -2.92 -8.86 3.02
CA LEU A 32 -2.84 -8.65 4.46
C LEU A 32 -2.94 -7.16 4.83
N VAL A 33 -2.21 -6.27 4.15
CA VAL A 33 -2.25 -4.82 4.47
C VAL A 33 -3.59 -4.19 4.07
N GLU A 34 -4.24 -4.64 2.99
CA GLU A 34 -5.60 -4.22 2.62
C GLU A 34 -6.60 -4.59 3.72
N ALA A 35 -6.52 -5.82 4.24
CA ALA A 35 -7.37 -6.28 5.35
C ALA A 35 -7.10 -5.47 6.62
N GLN A 36 -5.84 -5.18 6.95
CA GLN A 36 -5.47 -4.36 8.09
C GLN A 36 -5.99 -2.92 7.98
N LEU A 37 -5.87 -2.28 6.82
CA LEU A 37 -6.41 -0.94 6.60
C LEU A 37 -7.94 -0.93 6.77
N THR A 38 -8.63 -1.91 6.19
CA THR A 38 -10.07 -2.05 6.32
C THR A 38 -10.49 -2.20 7.80
N LEU A 39 -9.78 -3.05 8.54
CA LEU A 39 -10.05 -3.28 9.96
C LEU A 39 -9.71 -2.06 10.83
N ALA A 40 -8.62 -1.33 10.52
CA ALA A 40 -8.24 -0.10 11.21
C ALA A 40 -9.30 0.99 11.04
N MET A 41 -9.81 1.15 9.81
CA MET A 41 -10.92 2.08 9.54
C MET A 41 -12.21 1.65 10.25
N ALA A 42 -12.54 0.37 10.25
CA ALA A 42 -13.68 -0.13 11.02
C ALA A 42 -13.51 0.12 12.53
N ALA A 43 -12.32 -0.11 13.08
CA ALA A 43 -12.01 0.17 14.49
C ALA A 43 -12.27 1.64 14.85
N LEU A 44 -11.84 2.57 13.99
CA LEU A 44 -12.01 4.01 14.19
C LEU A 44 -13.47 4.44 14.05
N LEU A 45 -14.13 4.03 12.97
CA LEU A 45 -15.47 4.49 12.62
C LEU A 45 -16.57 3.89 13.53
N GLU A 46 -16.34 2.68 14.03
CA GLU A 46 -17.25 1.98 14.96
C GLU A 46 -16.85 2.19 16.43
N LYS A 47 -15.77 2.93 16.69
CA LYS A 47 -15.20 3.13 18.03
C LYS A 47 -14.94 1.80 18.74
N ASN A 48 -14.30 0.85 18.03
CA ASN A 48 -14.08 -0.51 18.50
C ASN A 48 -12.61 -0.75 18.87
N SER A 49 -12.31 -0.71 20.18
CA SER A 49 -10.96 -0.92 20.71
C SER A 49 -10.41 -2.32 20.44
N ALA A 50 -11.25 -3.36 20.40
CA ALA A 50 -10.80 -4.73 20.14
C ALA A 50 -10.24 -4.87 18.71
N LYS A 51 -10.94 -4.32 17.71
CA LYS A 51 -10.44 -4.25 16.32
C LYS A 51 -9.14 -3.47 16.22
N ALA A 52 -9.01 -2.36 16.96
CA ALA A 52 -7.78 -1.57 16.99
C ALA A 52 -6.60 -2.38 17.53
N LEU A 53 -6.79 -3.11 18.62
CA LEU A 53 -5.75 -3.96 19.20
C LEU A 53 -5.36 -5.12 18.27
N GLU A 54 -6.31 -5.69 17.55
CA GLU A 54 -6.06 -6.73 16.54
C GLU A 54 -5.14 -6.23 15.43
N VAL A 55 -5.41 -5.05 14.84
CA VAL A 55 -4.55 -4.44 13.82
C VAL A 55 -3.14 -4.22 14.36
N ILE A 56 -3.02 -3.62 15.55
CA ILE A 56 -1.72 -3.35 16.18
C ILE A 56 -0.93 -4.65 16.43
N ALA A 57 -1.61 -5.73 16.81
CA ALA A 57 -0.96 -7.01 17.06
C ALA A 57 -0.53 -7.71 15.75
N ASN A 58 -1.28 -7.52 14.67
CA ASN A 58 -1.02 -8.15 13.37
C ASN A 58 0.05 -7.43 12.54
N ASP A 59 0.44 -6.22 12.90
CA ASP A 59 1.50 -5.45 12.25
C ASP A 59 2.83 -6.24 12.13
N LYS A 60 3.16 -7.03 13.16
CA LYS A 60 4.32 -7.92 13.13
C LYS A 60 4.31 -8.94 11.98
N LEU A 61 3.13 -9.35 11.49
CA LEU A 61 3.02 -10.32 10.39
C LEU A 61 3.44 -9.68 9.07
N VAL A 62 3.12 -8.38 8.87
CA VAL A 62 3.58 -7.62 7.72
C VAL A 62 5.10 -7.51 7.73
N ASN A 63 5.69 -7.17 8.89
CA ASN A 63 7.13 -7.04 9.06
C ASN A 63 7.88 -8.38 8.90
N GLU A 64 7.24 -9.51 9.21
CA GLU A 64 7.78 -10.84 8.95
C GLU A 64 7.80 -11.17 7.47
N LEU A 65 6.70 -10.89 6.75
CA LEU A 65 6.60 -11.08 5.30
C LEU A 65 7.58 -10.16 4.56
N GLU A 66 7.67 -8.90 4.95
CA GLU A 66 8.63 -7.95 4.38
C GLU A 66 10.04 -8.50 4.39
N ARG A 67 10.52 -8.98 5.55
CA ARG A 67 11.85 -9.57 5.67
C ARG A 67 12.03 -10.85 4.85
N GLN A 68 11.00 -11.69 4.76
CA GLN A 68 11.05 -12.92 3.94
C GLN A 68 11.18 -12.59 2.45
N ILE A 69 10.39 -11.64 1.95
CA ILE A 69 10.42 -11.20 0.57
C ILE A 69 11.78 -10.56 0.23
N ASP A 70 12.33 -9.72 1.11
CA ASP A 70 13.65 -9.12 0.92
C ASP A 70 14.76 -10.17 0.83
N GLN A 71 14.74 -11.17 1.73
CA GLN A 71 15.71 -12.26 1.70
C GLN A 71 15.60 -13.09 0.43
N GLU A 72 14.37 -13.33 -0.05
CA GLU A 72 14.15 -14.08 -1.29
C GLU A 72 14.64 -13.29 -2.51
N CYS A 73 14.35 -12.00 -2.59
CA CYS A 73 14.88 -11.11 -3.64
C CYS A 73 16.41 -11.13 -3.65
N ALA A 74 17.05 -10.96 -2.49
CA ALA A 74 18.50 -10.99 -2.37
C ALA A 74 19.07 -12.34 -2.80
N ARG A 75 18.42 -13.46 -2.44
CA ARG A 75 18.81 -14.82 -2.85
C ARG A 75 18.74 -15.02 -4.35
N ILE A 76 17.65 -14.56 -4.98
CA ILE A 76 17.46 -14.62 -6.43
C ILE A 76 18.55 -13.81 -7.16
N LEU A 77 18.79 -12.56 -6.75
CA LEU A 77 19.81 -11.71 -7.34
C LEU A 77 21.21 -12.35 -7.27
N ALA A 78 21.58 -12.87 -6.07
CA ALA A 78 22.90 -13.46 -5.87
C ALA A 78 23.12 -14.78 -6.63
N ARG A 79 22.09 -15.63 -6.74
CA ARG A 79 22.25 -17.00 -7.30
C ARG A 79 21.91 -17.11 -8.76
N ARG A 80 20.94 -16.31 -9.24
CA ARG A 80 20.37 -16.47 -10.59
C ARG A 80 20.87 -15.45 -11.58
N GLN A 81 21.38 -14.29 -11.11
CA GLN A 81 21.81 -13.18 -11.96
C GLN A 81 20.76 -12.86 -13.03
N PRO A 82 19.52 -12.54 -12.62
CA PRO A 82 18.42 -12.30 -13.54
C PRO A 82 18.76 -11.17 -14.52
N ALA A 83 18.19 -11.21 -15.73
CA ALA A 83 18.40 -10.20 -16.75
C ALA A 83 17.06 -9.66 -17.26
N ALA A 84 17.11 -8.50 -17.89
CA ALA A 84 15.96 -7.86 -18.54
C ALA A 84 14.68 -7.84 -17.68
N SER A 85 13.63 -8.51 -18.11
CA SER A 85 12.32 -8.54 -17.43
C SER A 85 12.37 -9.12 -16.02
N ASP A 86 13.16 -10.19 -15.83
CA ASP A 86 13.24 -10.88 -14.55
C ASP A 86 13.95 -10.02 -13.50
N LEU A 87 15.00 -9.29 -13.92
CA LEU A 87 15.65 -8.31 -13.06
C LEU A 87 14.70 -7.18 -12.68
N ARG A 88 13.93 -6.64 -13.65
CA ARG A 88 12.95 -5.60 -13.36
C ARG A 88 11.86 -6.07 -12.39
N LEU A 89 11.39 -7.31 -12.56
CA LEU A 89 10.43 -7.90 -11.61
C LEU A 89 10.99 -7.91 -10.19
N VAL A 90 12.18 -8.44 -9.97
CA VAL A 90 12.78 -8.50 -8.62
C VAL A 90 13.01 -7.11 -8.03
N LEU A 91 13.48 -6.16 -8.85
CA LEU A 91 13.68 -4.77 -8.40
C LEU A 91 12.36 -4.05 -8.08
N ALA A 92 11.31 -4.30 -8.87
CA ALA A 92 9.98 -3.76 -8.61
C ALA A 92 9.40 -4.36 -7.32
N VAL A 93 9.51 -5.68 -7.12
CA VAL A 93 9.03 -6.34 -5.90
C VAL A 93 9.73 -5.79 -4.67
N LEU A 94 11.05 -5.56 -4.68
CA LEU A 94 11.76 -4.92 -3.56
C LEU A 94 11.18 -3.56 -3.17
N LYS A 95 10.81 -2.74 -4.15
CA LYS A 95 10.23 -1.42 -3.88
C LYS A 95 8.78 -1.53 -3.41
N ILE A 96 7.98 -2.39 -4.06
CA ILE A 96 6.58 -2.66 -3.66
C ILE A 96 6.53 -3.22 -2.24
N ASN A 97 7.48 -4.09 -1.86
CA ASN A 97 7.60 -4.65 -0.52
C ASN A 97 7.72 -3.55 0.54
N LEU A 98 8.60 -2.57 0.31
CA LEU A 98 8.75 -1.41 1.18
C LEU A 98 7.47 -0.55 1.23
N ASP A 99 6.83 -0.29 0.08
CA ASP A 99 5.59 0.50 0.04
C ASP A 99 4.45 -0.21 0.79
N LEU A 100 4.31 -1.53 0.67
CA LEU A 100 3.30 -2.30 1.40
C LEU A 100 3.57 -2.36 2.91
N GLU A 101 4.83 -2.46 3.34
CA GLU A 101 5.19 -2.33 4.77
C GLU A 101 4.75 -0.97 5.31
N ARG A 102 5.00 0.12 4.57
CA ARG A 102 4.55 1.46 4.95
C ARG A 102 3.04 1.56 5.03
N VAL A 103 2.29 0.92 4.14
CA VAL A 103 0.81 0.84 4.23
C VAL A 103 0.39 0.15 5.53
N GLY A 104 1.03 -0.95 5.91
CA GLY A 104 0.80 -1.64 7.18
C GLY A 104 1.06 -0.75 8.39
N ASP A 105 2.21 -0.08 8.40
CA ASP A 105 2.60 0.89 9.43
C ASP A 105 1.57 2.02 9.61
N GLU A 106 1.09 2.60 8.50
CA GLU A 106 0.09 3.68 8.55
C GLU A 106 -1.29 3.13 9.01
N ALA A 107 -1.68 1.91 8.60
CA ALA A 107 -2.89 1.25 9.11
C ALA A 107 -2.80 1.02 10.64
N ALA A 108 -1.64 0.60 11.15
CA ALA A 108 -1.41 0.46 12.58
C ALA A 108 -1.46 1.82 13.31
N LYS A 109 -0.99 2.91 12.68
CA LYS A 109 -1.14 4.28 13.23
C LYS A 109 -2.61 4.68 13.34
N ILE A 110 -3.44 4.44 12.29
CA ILE A 110 -4.88 4.68 12.35
C ILE A 110 -5.51 3.92 13.52
N ALA A 111 -5.16 2.64 13.71
CA ALA A 111 -5.66 1.83 14.80
C ALA A 111 -5.25 2.39 16.18
N ARG A 112 -4.02 2.90 16.33
CA ARG A 112 -3.59 3.57 17.58
C ARG A 112 -4.43 4.82 17.86
N GLN A 113 -4.72 5.64 16.85
CA GLN A 113 -5.60 6.81 17.00
C GLN A 113 -7.03 6.38 17.37
N ALA A 114 -7.56 5.33 16.74
CA ALA A 114 -8.86 4.76 17.08
C ALA A 114 -8.94 4.38 18.57
N LYS A 115 -7.91 3.73 19.12
CA LYS A 115 -7.84 3.37 20.54
C LYS A 115 -7.88 4.62 21.43
N VAL A 116 -7.08 5.64 21.13
CA VAL A 116 -7.05 6.90 21.91
C VAL A 116 -8.42 7.59 21.89
N ILE A 117 -9.07 7.65 20.73
CA ILE A 117 -10.41 8.26 20.56
C ILE A 117 -11.46 7.49 21.35
N VAL A 118 -11.42 6.15 21.36
CA VAL A 118 -12.36 5.33 22.13
C VAL A 118 -12.20 5.53 23.63
N GLU A 119 -10.97 5.70 24.11
CA GLU A 119 -10.66 5.94 25.51
C GLU A 119 -10.98 7.38 25.95
N SER A 120 -11.13 8.32 25.00
CA SER A 120 -11.56 9.68 25.28
C SER A 120 -13.08 9.73 25.52
N SER A 121 -13.52 10.53 26.48
CA SER A 121 -14.95 10.70 26.80
C SER A 121 -15.73 11.51 25.76
N ASP A 122 -15.09 11.92 24.65
CA ASP A 122 -15.70 12.73 23.62
C ASP A 122 -16.43 11.84 22.60
N SER A 123 -17.77 11.84 22.69
CA SER A 123 -18.66 11.07 21.81
C SER A 123 -19.09 11.83 20.55
N GLY A 124 -18.66 13.08 20.36
CA GLY A 124 -19.23 14.01 19.36
C GLY A 124 -18.75 13.82 17.93
N SER A 125 -17.60 13.20 17.69
CA SER A 125 -17.06 13.08 16.34
C SER A 125 -17.81 12.06 15.49
N GLN A 126 -18.20 12.47 14.26
CA GLN A 126 -18.87 11.64 13.26
C GLN A 126 -17.87 11.11 12.19
N PHE A 127 -16.60 11.50 12.25
CA PHE A 127 -15.53 11.07 11.32
C PHE A 127 -15.89 11.25 9.84
N VAL A 128 -16.64 12.32 9.49
CA VAL A 128 -17.15 12.55 8.12
C VAL A 128 -15.99 12.62 7.13
N GLN A 129 -14.97 13.41 7.43
CA GLN A 129 -13.80 13.62 6.57
C GLN A 129 -13.01 12.33 6.36
N LEU A 130 -12.81 11.56 7.43
CA LEU A 130 -12.14 10.26 7.37
C LEU A 130 -12.92 9.26 6.51
N ARG A 131 -14.26 9.22 6.62
CA ARG A 131 -15.10 8.36 5.77
C ARG A 131 -15.00 8.73 4.30
N GLN A 132 -14.94 10.03 3.99
CA GLN A 132 -14.84 10.54 2.63
C GLN A 132 -13.51 10.18 1.97
N LEU A 133 -12.39 10.30 2.69
CA LEU A 133 -11.07 9.97 2.17
C LEU A 133 -10.78 8.45 2.17
N ALA A 134 -11.25 7.71 3.17
CA ALA A 134 -10.95 6.28 3.32
C ALA A 134 -11.44 5.44 2.13
N ARG A 135 -12.64 5.73 1.62
CA ARG A 135 -13.21 4.98 0.48
C ARG A 135 -12.33 5.01 -0.76
N PRO A 136 -11.94 6.19 -1.29
CA PRO A 136 -11.08 6.25 -2.46
C PRO A 136 -9.69 5.67 -2.17
N VAL A 137 -9.09 5.90 -1.00
CA VAL A 137 -7.78 5.34 -0.65
C VAL A 137 -7.80 3.80 -0.64
N ILE A 138 -8.78 3.17 0.01
CA ILE A 138 -8.92 1.71 0.00
C ILE A 138 -9.14 1.19 -1.43
N LYS A 139 -9.93 1.89 -2.24
CA LYS A 139 -10.14 1.55 -3.65
C LYS A 139 -8.82 1.61 -4.43
N THR A 140 -8.04 2.68 -4.27
CA THR A 140 -6.74 2.86 -4.94
C THR A 140 -5.76 1.75 -4.56
N LEU A 141 -5.64 1.42 -3.26
CA LEU A 141 -4.80 0.31 -2.80
C LEU A 141 -5.22 -1.01 -3.44
N ARG A 142 -6.52 -1.33 -3.44
CA ARG A 142 -7.03 -2.55 -4.09
C ARG A 142 -6.72 -2.58 -5.58
N GLN A 143 -6.94 -1.47 -6.28
CA GLN A 143 -6.66 -1.36 -7.71
C GLN A 143 -5.16 -1.50 -8.01
N SER A 144 -4.27 -0.99 -7.15
CA SER A 144 -2.82 -1.15 -7.34
C SER A 144 -2.37 -2.60 -7.18
N LEU A 145 -2.98 -3.34 -6.24
CA LEU A 145 -2.76 -4.78 -6.08
C LEU A 145 -3.32 -5.59 -7.27
N ASP A 146 -4.49 -5.21 -7.79
CA ASP A 146 -5.08 -5.80 -9.00
C ASP A 146 -4.19 -5.55 -10.23
N ALA A 147 -3.66 -4.34 -10.38
CA ALA A 147 -2.73 -3.99 -11.45
C ALA A 147 -1.43 -4.81 -11.35
N LEU A 148 -0.90 -5.00 -10.14
CA LEU A 148 0.26 -5.83 -9.88
C LEU A 148 -0.01 -7.30 -10.26
N ALA A 149 -1.12 -7.87 -9.79
CA ALA A 149 -1.48 -9.26 -10.03
C ALA A 149 -1.63 -9.60 -11.52
N ARG A 150 -2.18 -8.65 -12.29
CA ARG A 150 -2.46 -8.82 -13.72
C ARG A 150 -1.39 -8.23 -14.65
N SER A 151 -0.38 -7.55 -14.08
CA SER A 151 0.58 -6.73 -14.84
C SER A 151 -0.14 -5.71 -15.75
N ASP A 152 -1.23 -5.11 -15.24
CA ASP A 152 -2.11 -4.21 -15.99
C ASP A 152 -1.58 -2.78 -15.96
N VAL A 153 -0.86 -2.41 -17.02
CA VAL A 153 -0.29 -1.06 -17.18
C VAL A 153 -1.38 -0.01 -17.32
N ALA A 154 -2.52 -0.32 -17.95
CA ALA A 154 -3.58 0.65 -18.15
C ALA A 154 -4.20 1.09 -16.81
N LEU A 155 -4.50 0.11 -15.96
CA LEU A 155 -4.97 0.37 -14.60
C LEU A 155 -3.92 1.10 -13.77
N ALA A 156 -2.64 0.71 -13.86
CA ALA A 156 -1.56 1.37 -13.16
C ALA A 156 -1.41 2.85 -13.53
N VAL A 157 -1.46 3.19 -14.83
CA VAL A 157 -1.45 4.59 -15.31
C VAL A 157 -2.67 5.37 -14.79
N GLN A 158 -3.84 4.75 -14.75
CA GLN A 158 -5.05 5.39 -14.19
C GLN A 158 -4.85 5.74 -12.71
N ILE A 159 -4.32 4.82 -11.91
CA ILE A 159 -4.04 5.03 -10.48
C ILE A 159 -3.14 6.24 -10.28
N VAL A 160 -2.01 6.29 -10.98
CA VAL A 160 -1.05 7.40 -10.86
C VAL A 160 -1.66 8.75 -11.28
N ARG A 161 -2.55 8.75 -12.27
CA ARG A 161 -3.27 9.99 -12.68
C ARG A 161 -4.32 10.45 -11.66
N GLU A 162 -4.94 9.52 -10.95
CA GLU A 162 -5.97 9.82 -9.93
C GLU A 162 -5.39 10.33 -8.62
N ASP A 163 -4.07 10.22 -8.41
CA ASP A 163 -3.36 10.61 -7.19
C ASP A 163 -3.64 12.07 -6.78
N ALA A 164 -3.53 13.02 -7.71
CA ALA A 164 -3.84 14.43 -7.46
C ALA A 164 -5.29 14.68 -6.95
N SER A 165 -6.22 13.76 -7.25
CA SER A 165 -7.58 13.84 -6.72
C SER A 165 -7.65 13.45 -5.25
N LEU A 166 -6.81 12.49 -4.81
CA LEU A 166 -6.68 12.13 -3.39
C LEU A 166 -6.07 13.27 -2.59
N ASP A 167 -5.03 13.93 -3.13
CA ASP A 167 -4.43 15.11 -2.52
C ASP A 167 -5.44 16.24 -2.30
N SER A 168 -6.28 16.48 -3.31
CA SER A 168 -7.35 17.50 -3.21
C SER A 168 -8.36 17.15 -2.13
N LEU A 169 -8.82 15.89 -2.06
CA LEU A 169 -9.73 15.43 -1.01
C LEU A 169 -9.11 15.52 0.39
N TYR A 170 -7.83 15.19 0.51
CA TYR A 170 -7.09 15.34 1.76
C TYR A 170 -7.01 16.82 2.19
N ALA A 171 -6.68 17.71 1.26
CA ALA A 171 -6.59 19.15 1.55
C ALA A 171 -7.95 19.72 2.01
N GLU A 172 -9.04 19.36 1.35
CA GLU A 172 -10.40 19.75 1.73
C GLU A 172 -10.76 19.21 3.12
N ALA A 173 -10.49 17.93 3.40
CA ALA A 173 -10.75 17.31 4.68
C ALA A 173 -9.95 17.97 5.83
N MET A 174 -8.68 18.32 5.58
CA MET A 174 -7.82 19.03 6.50
C MET A 174 -8.42 20.39 6.87
N GLN A 175 -8.85 21.19 5.87
CA GLN A 175 -9.45 22.49 6.10
C GLN A 175 -10.77 22.38 6.89
N ALA A 176 -11.58 21.38 6.61
CA ALA A 176 -12.83 21.14 7.34
C ALA A 176 -12.57 20.82 8.84
N LEU A 177 -11.54 20.01 9.13
CA LEU A 177 -11.16 19.70 10.52
C LEU A 177 -10.59 20.92 11.25
N ILE A 178 -9.77 21.75 10.58
CA ILE A 178 -9.26 23.01 11.17
C ILE A 178 -10.42 23.96 11.52
N LYS A 179 -11.40 24.10 10.59
CA LYS A 179 -12.60 24.89 10.88
C LYS A 179 -13.38 24.33 12.08
N HIS A 180 -13.54 23.02 12.16
CA HIS A 180 -14.21 22.36 13.27
C HIS A 180 -13.50 22.63 14.61
N MET A 181 -12.17 22.66 14.67
CA MET A 181 -11.41 23.04 15.87
C MET A 181 -11.75 24.46 16.35
N GLN A 182 -11.95 25.39 15.42
CA GLN A 182 -12.30 26.78 15.75
C GLN A 182 -13.74 26.89 16.31
N GLU A 183 -14.66 26.10 15.77
CA GLU A 183 -16.07 26.09 16.17
C GLU A 183 -16.34 25.31 17.47
N ALA A 184 -15.52 24.27 17.73
CA ALA A 184 -15.67 23.38 18.89
C ALA A 184 -14.35 23.18 19.66
N PRO A 185 -13.86 24.18 20.41
CA PRO A 185 -12.58 24.10 21.11
C PRO A 185 -12.47 22.93 22.11
N HIS A 186 -13.57 22.47 22.66
CA HIS A 186 -13.60 21.32 23.58
C HIS A 186 -13.27 19.99 22.91
N SER A 187 -13.43 19.89 21.61
CA SER A 187 -13.16 18.68 20.81
C SER A 187 -11.76 18.67 20.16
N ILE A 188 -10.91 19.67 20.41
CA ILE A 188 -9.58 19.81 19.78
C ILE A 188 -8.77 18.52 19.93
N SER A 189 -8.74 17.90 21.11
CA SER A 189 -7.97 16.67 21.35
C SER A 189 -8.40 15.53 20.43
N THR A 190 -9.70 15.34 20.24
CA THR A 190 -10.25 14.32 19.35
C THR A 190 -9.95 14.64 17.89
N ILE A 191 -10.12 15.91 17.48
CA ILE A 191 -9.87 16.36 16.11
C ILE A 191 -8.38 16.22 15.75
N VAL A 192 -7.46 16.44 16.68
CA VAL A 192 -6.02 16.17 16.46
C VAL A 192 -5.76 14.70 16.16
N ASN A 193 -6.42 13.77 16.86
CA ASN A 193 -6.30 12.33 16.56
C ASN A 193 -6.92 11.99 15.20
N GLU A 194 -8.00 12.66 14.78
CA GLU A 194 -8.58 12.55 13.44
C GLU A 194 -7.61 13.05 12.37
N LEU A 195 -6.90 14.16 12.61
CA LEU A 195 -5.88 14.69 11.70
C LEU A 195 -4.72 13.70 11.48
N TRP A 196 -4.28 13.04 12.56
CA TRP A 196 -3.26 12.00 12.44
C TRP A 196 -3.74 10.80 11.61
N ALA A 197 -4.98 10.36 11.81
CA ALA A 197 -5.58 9.30 11.01
C ALA A 197 -5.78 9.75 9.54
N LEU A 198 -6.16 11.00 9.31
CA LEU A 198 -6.31 11.58 7.98
C LEU A 198 -4.97 11.62 7.24
N LYS A 199 -3.89 12.03 7.92
CA LYS A 199 -2.53 12.02 7.34
C LYS A 199 -2.03 10.61 7.03
N ALA A 200 -2.38 9.63 7.87
CA ALA A 200 -2.06 8.25 7.59
C ALA A 200 -2.77 7.73 6.33
N LEU A 201 -4.04 8.11 6.11
CA LEU A 201 -4.78 7.75 4.88
C LEU A 201 -4.15 8.37 3.63
N GLU A 202 -3.75 9.63 3.67
CA GLU A 202 -3.05 10.27 2.53
C GLU A 202 -1.78 9.50 2.19
N ARG A 203 -0.94 9.17 3.19
CA ARG A 203 0.28 8.39 2.95
C ARG A 203 0.02 7.00 2.37
N ILE A 204 -1.08 6.34 2.78
CA ILE A 204 -1.48 5.07 2.17
C ILE A 204 -1.84 5.27 0.69
N GLY A 205 -2.50 6.37 0.33
CA GLY A 205 -2.75 6.75 -1.06
C GLY A 205 -1.46 6.88 -1.86
N ASP A 206 -0.48 7.65 -1.34
CA ASP A 206 0.85 7.83 -1.95
C ASP A 206 1.54 6.47 -2.20
N HIS A 207 1.59 5.60 -1.19
CA HIS A 207 2.20 4.27 -1.32
C HIS A 207 1.45 3.37 -2.31
N ALA A 208 0.12 3.46 -2.39
CA ALA A 208 -0.67 2.75 -3.38
C ALA A 208 -0.38 3.24 -4.81
N SER A 209 -0.20 4.55 -5.02
CA SER A 209 0.24 5.14 -6.28
C SER A 209 1.65 4.68 -6.66
N ASN A 210 2.58 4.63 -5.69
CA ASN A 210 3.94 4.09 -5.90
C ASN A 210 3.90 2.64 -6.39
N VAL A 211 3.03 1.78 -5.85
CA VAL A 211 2.84 0.41 -6.36
C VAL A 211 2.44 0.45 -7.85
N GLY A 212 1.52 1.34 -8.25
CA GLY A 212 1.16 1.54 -9.65
C GLY A 212 2.36 1.91 -10.53
N GLU A 213 3.19 2.85 -10.09
CA GLU A 213 4.43 3.24 -10.80
C GLU A 213 5.38 2.04 -10.98
N GLN A 214 5.53 1.19 -9.95
CA GLN A 214 6.38 0.00 -10.05
C GLN A 214 5.81 -1.04 -11.01
N VAL A 215 4.50 -1.15 -11.15
CA VAL A 215 3.87 -2.01 -12.19
C VAL A 215 4.22 -1.51 -13.59
N ILE A 216 4.17 -0.21 -13.84
CA ILE A 216 4.57 0.38 -15.14
C ILE A 216 6.06 0.07 -15.40
N TYR A 217 6.92 0.31 -14.41
CA TYR A 217 8.35 0.00 -14.52
C TYR A 217 8.61 -1.48 -14.79
N MET A 218 7.95 -2.37 -14.07
CA MET A 218 8.10 -3.82 -14.22
C MET A 218 7.79 -4.27 -15.64
N VAL A 219 6.70 -3.79 -16.24
CA VAL A 219 6.20 -4.22 -17.55
C VAL A 219 6.89 -3.48 -18.70
N LYS A 220 6.93 -2.14 -18.63
CA LYS A 220 7.46 -1.30 -19.74
C LYS A 220 8.95 -0.95 -19.60
N GLY A 221 9.53 -1.10 -18.42
CA GLY A 221 10.91 -0.68 -18.14
C GLY A 221 11.09 0.83 -18.07
N GLN A 222 10.00 1.59 -17.94
CA GLN A 222 10.01 3.05 -17.85
C GLN A 222 9.80 3.51 -16.42
N ASP A 223 10.71 4.34 -15.91
CA ASP A 223 10.56 4.99 -14.61
C ASP A 223 9.70 6.25 -14.77
N VAL A 224 8.53 6.24 -14.15
CA VAL A 224 7.53 7.31 -14.25
C VAL A 224 7.42 8.18 -13.00
N ARG A 225 8.23 7.93 -11.99
CA ARG A 225 8.19 8.57 -10.66
C ARG A 225 8.38 10.08 -10.68
N HIS A 226 8.52 10.79 -11.61
CA HIS A 226 8.65 12.26 -11.65
C HIS A 226 8.01 12.85 -12.90
N LEU A 227 7.20 12.04 -13.59
CA LEU A 227 6.47 12.48 -14.75
C LEU A 227 5.16 13.13 -14.31
N GLY A 228 4.82 14.26 -14.90
CA GLY A 228 3.50 14.86 -14.73
C GLY A 228 2.40 13.95 -15.33
N ALA A 229 1.17 14.12 -14.88
CA ALA A 229 0.01 13.33 -15.37
C ALA A 229 -0.15 13.34 -16.91
N GLY A 230 0.33 14.39 -17.59
CA GLY A 230 0.33 14.51 -19.05
C GLY A 230 1.50 13.83 -19.78
N GLU A 231 2.55 13.42 -19.04
CA GLU A 231 3.77 12.81 -19.59
C GLU A 231 3.79 11.29 -19.45
N MET A 232 2.71 10.70 -18.91
CA MET A 232 2.59 9.26 -18.73
C MET A 232 2.67 8.53 -20.07
N PRO A 233 3.31 7.33 -20.11
CA PRO A 233 3.48 6.56 -21.33
C PRO A 233 2.13 6.29 -22.01
N ALA A 234 2.13 6.37 -23.35
CA ALA A 234 0.98 5.98 -24.14
C ALA A 234 0.64 4.49 -23.88
N LEU A 235 -0.65 4.20 -23.78
CA LEU A 235 -1.18 2.84 -23.57
C LEU A 235 -1.18 2.04 -24.89
N SER A 236 -0.05 2.04 -25.62
CA SER A 236 0.10 1.27 -26.86
C SER A 236 0.74 -0.09 -26.59
#